data_cae09c5a3e374b2536291346366a218c
#
_entry.id   cae09c5a3e374b2536291346366a218c
#
_cell.length_a   1.000
_cell.length_b   1.000
_cell.length_c   1.000
_cell.angle_alpha   90.00
_cell.angle_beta   90.00
_cell.angle_gamma   90.00
#
_symmetry.space_group_name_H-M   'P 1'
#
loop_
_entity.id
_entity.type
_entity.pdbx_description
1 polymer ?
#
loop_
_entity_poly.entity_id
_entity_poly.type
_entity_poly.pdbx_seq_one_letter_code
_entity_poly.pdbx_strand_id
1 'polypeptide(L)'
;ELQDAYKSIQESFVHAGAANECQVNVHCIHSEHIDETNVNEVLKGMDGILVAPGFGERGIPGKIAAVRYARENGVPFFGICLGMQMAVVEFARDVLGYADAASTEMNPNTTHPVIDLMEQQKTTTIKGGTMRLGAYACKLLPGTLASRIYGGEQGAQGEPGGEQIIYERHRHRYEFNDAYRAECEKAGLKISGVNPETGLVEIIEIPSHPFFIGTQFHPEFKSTPEHPQPIFTAFIKAALKL
;
A
#
# COMPACT_ATOMS: atom_id res chain seq x y z
N GLU A 1 7.59 13.67 -15.90
CA GLU A 1 7.36 15.12 -15.77
C GLU A 1 6.84 15.56 -14.40
N LEU A 2 6.52 14.65 -13.48
CA LEU A 2 6.18 14.95 -12.08
C LEU A 2 7.15 14.26 -11.13
N GLN A 3 8.44 14.24 -11.46
CA GLN A 3 9.47 13.63 -10.61
C GLN A 3 9.52 14.23 -9.21
N ASP A 4 9.24 15.53 -9.10
CA ASP A 4 9.22 16.22 -7.80
C ASP A 4 8.11 15.72 -6.87
N ALA A 5 6.97 15.27 -7.40
CA ALA A 5 5.86 14.74 -6.60
C ALA A 5 6.21 13.42 -5.88
N TYR A 6 7.19 12.67 -6.40
CA TYR A 6 7.63 11.38 -5.84
C TYR A 6 9.04 11.42 -5.26
N LYS A 7 9.59 12.63 -5.05
CA LYS A 7 10.95 12.79 -4.53
C LYS A 7 11.16 12.09 -3.19
N SER A 8 10.20 12.19 -2.26
CA SER A 8 10.30 11.50 -0.97
C SER A 8 10.36 9.98 -1.11
N ILE A 9 9.69 9.39 -2.10
CA ILE A 9 9.78 7.95 -2.40
C ILE A 9 11.17 7.62 -2.94
N GLN A 10 11.70 8.42 -3.86
CA GLN A 10 13.05 8.22 -4.41
C GLN A 10 14.13 8.33 -3.33
N GLU A 11 14.04 9.35 -2.45
CA GLU A 11 14.94 9.48 -1.30
C GLU A 11 14.81 8.28 -0.34
N SER A 12 13.57 7.80 -0.09
CA SER A 12 13.36 6.60 0.74
C SER A 12 14.03 5.35 0.15
N PHE A 13 14.08 5.23 -1.17
CA PHE A 13 14.83 4.14 -1.83
C PHE A 13 16.34 4.29 -1.65
N VAL A 14 16.87 5.52 -1.68
CA VAL A 14 18.30 5.77 -1.39
C VAL A 14 18.61 5.37 0.06
N HIS A 15 17.78 5.77 1.02
CA HIS A 15 17.97 5.43 2.44
C HIS A 15 17.88 3.91 2.66
N ALA A 16 16.87 3.25 2.07
CA ALA A 16 16.69 1.81 2.17
C ALA A 16 17.81 1.02 1.46
N GLY A 17 18.30 1.53 0.33
CA GLY A 17 19.46 0.98 -0.37
C GLY A 17 20.72 1.03 0.49
N ALA A 18 21.00 2.18 1.12
CA ALA A 18 22.12 2.33 2.05
C ALA A 18 22.02 1.36 3.23
N ALA A 19 20.82 1.19 3.81
CA ALA A 19 20.57 0.25 4.90
C ALA A 19 20.76 -1.23 4.52
N ASN A 20 20.60 -1.57 3.24
CA ASN A 20 20.81 -2.90 2.69
C ASN A 20 22.15 -3.05 1.94
N GLU A 21 23.05 -2.08 2.05
CA GLU A 21 24.37 -2.07 1.39
C GLU A 21 24.29 -2.28 -0.14
N CYS A 22 23.24 -1.73 -0.78
CA CYS A 22 23.03 -1.86 -2.21
C CYS A 22 22.63 -0.54 -2.89
N GLN A 23 22.83 -0.49 -4.19
CA GLN A 23 22.31 0.58 -5.04
C GLN A 23 20.94 0.18 -5.58
N VAL A 24 19.97 1.07 -5.42
CA VAL A 24 18.61 0.89 -5.96
C VAL A 24 18.46 1.67 -7.26
N ASN A 25 18.21 0.97 -8.36
CA ASN A 25 17.91 1.56 -9.65
C ASN A 25 16.40 1.73 -9.81
N VAL A 26 15.90 2.96 -9.66
CA VAL A 26 14.46 3.26 -9.73
C VAL A 26 14.06 3.58 -11.16
N HIS A 27 13.18 2.74 -11.74
CA HIS A 27 12.56 2.96 -13.04
C HIS A 27 11.16 3.55 -12.85
N CYS A 28 10.99 4.84 -13.14
CA CYS A 28 9.69 5.51 -13.06
C CYS A 28 8.91 5.28 -14.36
N ILE A 29 7.82 4.51 -14.27
CA ILE A 29 6.97 4.17 -15.40
C ILE A 29 5.61 4.84 -15.23
N HIS A 30 5.12 5.51 -16.27
CA HIS A 30 3.78 6.07 -16.27
C HIS A 30 2.74 4.96 -16.41
N SER A 31 1.86 4.82 -15.43
CA SER A 31 0.84 3.77 -15.43
C SER A 31 -0.17 3.89 -16.59
N GLU A 32 -0.28 5.06 -17.22
CA GLU A 32 -1.08 5.23 -18.44
C GLU A 32 -0.51 4.48 -19.65
N HIS A 33 0.77 4.12 -19.63
CA HIS A 33 1.44 3.36 -20.68
C HIS A 33 1.47 1.86 -20.40
N ILE A 34 0.84 1.42 -19.31
CA ILE A 34 0.74 0.01 -18.92
C ILE A 34 -0.71 -0.44 -19.09
N ASP A 35 -0.89 -1.59 -19.71
CA ASP A 35 -2.16 -2.29 -19.81
C ASP A 35 -1.95 -3.82 -19.72
N GLU A 36 -3.04 -4.56 -19.81
CA GLU A 36 -3.01 -6.04 -19.73
C GLU A 36 -2.22 -6.69 -20.87
N THR A 37 -2.03 -6.00 -22.00
CA THR A 37 -1.34 -6.55 -23.17
C THR A 37 0.16 -6.40 -23.08
N ASN A 38 0.66 -5.35 -22.42
CA ASN A 38 2.08 -5.00 -22.37
C ASN A 38 2.74 -5.13 -20.98
N VAL A 39 1.97 -5.30 -19.91
CA VAL A 39 2.48 -5.32 -18.53
C VAL A 39 3.62 -6.35 -18.34
N ASN A 40 3.51 -7.51 -18.94
CA ASN A 40 4.51 -8.56 -18.86
C ASN A 40 5.85 -8.15 -19.48
N GLU A 41 5.81 -7.38 -20.57
CA GLU A 41 7.01 -6.88 -21.24
C GLU A 41 7.62 -5.71 -20.46
N VAL A 42 6.77 -4.77 -20.06
CA VAL A 42 7.20 -3.54 -19.36
C VAL A 42 7.81 -3.82 -17.99
N LEU A 43 7.26 -4.77 -17.23
CA LEU A 43 7.71 -5.09 -15.87
C LEU A 43 8.66 -6.29 -15.78
N LYS A 44 8.99 -6.89 -16.92
CA LYS A 44 9.92 -8.04 -16.96
C LYS A 44 11.28 -7.68 -16.37
N GLY A 45 11.72 -8.51 -15.43
CA GLY A 45 13.06 -8.37 -14.83
C GLY A 45 13.13 -7.30 -13.73
N MET A 46 12.01 -6.72 -13.30
CA MET A 46 11.99 -5.88 -12.11
C MET A 46 12.10 -6.75 -10.85
N ASP A 47 12.99 -6.38 -9.93
CA ASP A 47 13.20 -7.10 -8.66
C ASP A 47 12.14 -6.73 -7.61
N GLY A 48 11.45 -5.61 -7.79
CA GLY A 48 10.34 -5.15 -6.95
C GLY A 48 9.48 -4.12 -7.69
N ILE A 49 8.19 -4.05 -7.33
CA ILE A 49 7.23 -3.13 -7.92
C ILE A 49 6.59 -2.29 -6.83
N LEU A 50 6.76 -0.96 -6.93
CA LEU A 50 6.04 -0.01 -6.09
C LEU A 50 4.95 0.67 -6.89
N VAL A 51 3.69 0.57 -6.43
CA VAL A 51 2.58 1.37 -6.96
C VAL A 51 2.41 2.61 -6.13
N ALA A 52 2.77 3.75 -6.74
CA ALA A 52 2.86 5.04 -6.09
C ALA A 52 1.48 5.64 -5.74
N PRO A 53 1.42 6.56 -4.75
CA PRO A 53 0.22 7.31 -4.42
C PRO A 53 -0.24 8.19 -5.59
N GLY A 54 -1.46 8.70 -5.49
CA GLY A 54 -2.06 9.58 -6.49
C GLY A 54 -3.52 9.84 -6.20
N PHE A 55 -4.17 10.52 -7.13
CA PHE A 55 -5.59 10.86 -7.09
C PHE A 55 -6.20 10.73 -8.49
N GLY A 56 -7.53 10.53 -8.54
CA GLY A 56 -8.29 10.50 -9.78
C GLY A 56 -8.11 9.24 -10.61
N GLU A 57 -8.67 9.24 -11.80
CA GLU A 57 -8.87 8.06 -12.64
C GLU A 57 -7.68 7.72 -13.55
N ARG A 58 -6.72 8.64 -13.66
CA ARG A 58 -5.63 8.56 -14.64
C ARG A 58 -4.65 7.41 -14.32
N GLY A 59 -4.48 6.50 -15.29
CA GLY A 59 -3.55 5.38 -15.17
C GLY A 59 -3.97 4.27 -14.19
N ILE A 60 -5.23 4.26 -13.75
CA ILE A 60 -5.77 3.24 -12.83
C ILE A 60 -5.67 1.82 -13.43
N PRO A 61 -6.07 1.57 -14.69
CA PRO A 61 -5.93 0.23 -15.27
C PRO A 61 -4.49 -0.29 -15.22
N GLY A 62 -3.51 0.56 -15.54
CA GLY A 62 -2.10 0.18 -15.49
C GLY A 62 -1.58 -0.08 -14.07
N LYS A 63 -2.08 0.65 -13.07
CA LYS A 63 -1.77 0.35 -11.66
C LYS A 63 -2.31 -1.03 -11.26
N ILE A 64 -3.56 -1.34 -11.63
CA ILE A 64 -4.19 -2.65 -11.34
C ILE A 64 -3.43 -3.77 -12.06
N ALA A 65 -3.07 -3.58 -13.34
CA ALA A 65 -2.28 -4.54 -14.11
C ALA A 65 -0.90 -4.79 -13.45
N ALA A 66 -0.24 -3.75 -12.94
CA ALA A 66 1.04 -3.87 -12.24
C ALA A 66 0.91 -4.63 -10.91
N VAL A 67 -0.19 -4.41 -10.16
CA VAL A 67 -0.50 -5.19 -8.94
C VAL A 67 -0.67 -6.66 -9.28
N ARG A 68 -1.51 -6.97 -10.29
CA ARG A 68 -1.74 -8.35 -10.76
C ARG A 68 -0.43 -9.03 -11.15
N TYR A 69 0.38 -8.35 -11.96
CA TYR A 69 1.67 -8.86 -12.37
C TYR A 69 2.55 -9.22 -11.18
N ALA A 70 2.67 -8.32 -10.19
CA ALA A 70 3.47 -8.57 -9.00
C ALA A 70 2.93 -9.77 -8.20
N ARG A 71 1.61 -9.82 -7.95
CA ARG A 71 0.96 -10.89 -7.19
C ARG A 71 1.13 -12.25 -7.85
N GLU A 72 0.91 -12.36 -9.16
CA GLU A 72 0.95 -13.64 -9.89
C GLU A 72 2.35 -14.15 -10.16
N ASN A 73 3.32 -13.25 -10.29
CA ASN A 73 4.71 -13.61 -10.59
C ASN A 73 5.63 -13.67 -9.35
N GLY A 74 5.08 -13.45 -8.13
CA GLY A 74 5.85 -13.47 -6.89
C GLY A 74 6.90 -12.36 -6.83
N VAL A 75 6.69 -11.25 -7.53
CA VAL A 75 7.58 -10.08 -7.49
C VAL A 75 7.24 -9.25 -6.24
N PRO A 76 8.21 -8.93 -5.38
CA PRO A 76 7.97 -8.07 -4.23
C PRO A 76 7.15 -6.83 -4.59
N PHE A 77 6.07 -6.60 -3.84
CA PHE A 77 5.10 -5.54 -4.09
C PHE A 77 4.96 -4.59 -2.90
N PHE A 78 4.95 -3.30 -3.19
CA PHE A 78 4.63 -2.28 -2.21
C PHE A 78 3.63 -1.26 -2.79
N GLY A 79 2.45 -1.14 -2.17
CA GLY A 79 1.41 -0.16 -2.53
C GLY A 79 1.30 0.96 -1.51
N ILE A 80 1.44 2.23 -1.93
CA ILE A 80 1.31 3.39 -1.04
C ILE A 80 0.02 4.14 -1.35
N CYS A 81 -0.83 4.37 -0.36
CA CYS A 81 -2.08 5.13 -0.44
C CYS A 81 -2.99 4.61 -1.59
N LEU A 82 -3.07 5.31 -2.72
CA LEU A 82 -3.76 4.82 -3.91
C LEU A 82 -3.23 3.45 -4.37
N GLY A 83 -1.93 3.18 -4.22
CA GLY A 83 -1.33 1.89 -4.55
C GLY A 83 -1.89 0.74 -3.71
N MET A 84 -2.11 0.94 -2.41
CA MET A 84 -2.82 -0.01 -1.56
C MET A 84 -4.27 -0.18 -2.02
N GLN A 85 -4.98 0.90 -2.31
CA GLN A 85 -6.37 0.85 -2.77
C GLN A 85 -6.49 0.05 -4.08
N MET A 86 -5.56 0.24 -5.02
CA MET A 86 -5.54 -0.54 -6.26
C MET A 86 -5.20 -2.01 -6.03
N ALA A 87 -4.41 -2.33 -5.01
CA ALA A 87 -4.18 -3.72 -4.60
C ALA A 87 -5.46 -4.38 -4.05
N VAL A 88 -6.27 -3.65 -3.28
CA VAL A 88 -7.59 -4.13 -2.83
C VAL A 88 -8.55 -4.33 -4.00
N VAL A 89 -8.59 -3.38 -4.94
CA VAL A 89 -9.44 -3.48 -6.14
C VAL A 89 -9.04 -4.67 -7.01
N GLU A 90 -7.76 -4.85 -7.26
CA GLU A 90 -7.25 -6.02 -8.03
C GLU A 90 -7.61 -7.33 -7.34
N PHE A 91 -7.35 -7.44 -6.03
CA PHE A 91 -7.67 -8.63 -5.27
C PHE A 91 -9.17 -8.96 -5.30
N ALA A 92 -10.02 -7.95 -5.18
CA ALA A 92 -11.47 -8.12 -5.26
C ALA A 92 -11.91 -8.59 -6.65
N ARG A 93 -11.31 -8.08 -7.73
CA ARG A 93 -11.64 -8.49 -9.09
C ARG A 93 -11.16 -9.90 -9.41
N ASP A 94 -9.91 -10.19 -9.11
CA ASP A 94 -9.24 -11.37 -9.64
C ASP A 94 -9.27 -12.57 -8.69
N VAL A 95 -9.39 -12.33 -7.37
CA VAL A 95 -9.44 -13.38 -6.36
C VAL A 95 -10.86 -13.62 -5.84
N LEU A 96 -11.63 -12.54 -5.56
CA LEU A 96 -13.02 -12.67 -5.11
C LEU A 96 -14.02 -12.80 -6.27
N GLY A 97 -13.64 -12.45 -7.52
CA GLY A 97 -14.47 -12.54 -8.69
C GLY A 97 -15.47 -11.38 -8.87
N TYR A 98 -15.26 -10.26 -8.19
CA TYR A 98 -16.08 -9.05 -8.30
C TYR A 98 -15.61 -8.17 -9.47
N ALA A 99 -15.97 -8.53 -10.68
CA ALA A 99 -15.46 -7.94 -11.92
C ALA A 99 -15.55 -6.39 -11.99
N ASP A 100 -16.55 -5.77 -11.35
CA ASP A 100 -16.77 -4.33 -11.31
C ASP A 100 -16.24 -3.66 -10.03
N ALA A 101 -15.53 -4.41 -9.15
CA ALA A 101 -14.99 -3.85 -7.92
C ALA A 101 -14.14 -2.60 -8.20
N ALA A 102 -14.40 -1.54 -7.46
CA ALA A 102 -13.74 -0.25 -7.67
C ALA A 102 -13.71 0.59 -6.38
N SER A 103 -12.96 1.69 -6.46
CA SER A 103 -13.15 2.83 -5.58
C SER A 103 -14.31 3.68 -6.09
N THR A 104 -15.17 4.17 -5.20
CA THR A 104 -16.23 5.12 -5.55
C THR A 104 -15.69 6.48 -6.00
N GLU A 105 -14.40 6.75 -5.81
CA GLU A 105 -13.71 7.90 -6.42
C GLU A 105 -13.66 7.78 -7.94
N MET A 106 -13.39 6.57 -8.46
CA MET A 106 -13.23 6.28 -9.88
C MET A 106 -14.54 5.84 -10.54
N ASN A 107 -15.33 5.04 -9.83
CA ASN A 107 -16.62 4.55 -10.32
C ASN A 107 -17.67 4.66 -9.21
N PRO A 108 -18.41 5.77 -9.13
CA PRO A 108 -19.45 5.95 -8.11
C PRO A 108 -20.65 5.00 -8.25
N ASN A 109 -20.76 4.31 -9.39
CA ASN A 109 -21.85 3.37 -9.70
C ASN A 109 -21.44 1.89 -9.58
N THR A 110 -20.25 1.60 -9.05
CA THR A 110 -19.83 0.21 -8.83
C THR A 110 -20.79 -0.51 -7.88
N THR A 111 -21.06 -1.78 -8.17
CA THR A 111 -21.86 -2.63 -7.27
C THR A 111 -21.00 -3.24 -6.15
N HIS A 112 -19.66 -3.18 -6.29
CA HIS A 112 -18.69 -3.64 -5.29
C HIS A 112 -17.72 -2.50 -4.91
N PRO A 113 -18.17 -1.53 -4.08
CA PRO A 113 -17.35 -0.41 -3.65
C PRO A 113 -16.37 -0.85 -2.55
N VAL A 114 -15.30 -1.56 -2.94
CA VAL A 114 -14.30 -2.07 -2.00
C VAL A 114 -13.41 -0.97 -1.39
N ILE A 115 -13.39 0.19 -2.02
CA ILE A 115 -12.82 1.45 -1.52
C ILE A 115 -13.93 2.50 -1.59
N ASP A 116 -14.25 3.13 -0.45
CA ASP A 116 -15.37 4.07 -0.37
C ASP A 116 -15.08 5.21 0.64
N LEU A 117 -15.95 6.21 0.64
CA LEU A 117 -15.99 7.23 1.68
C LEU A 117 -16.55 6.64 2.97
N MET A 118 -16.01 7.07 4.12
CA MET A 118 -16.64 6.77 5.41
C MET A 118 -18.03 7.41 5.52
N GLU A 119 -18.95 6.77 6.24
CA GLU A 119 -20.32 7.28 6.46
C GLU A 119 -20.32 8.73 6.99
N GLN A 120 -19.40 9.05 7.90
CA GLN A 120 -19.25 10.41 8.44
C GLN A 120 -18.82 11.44 7.39
N GLN A 121 -18.13 11.00 6.33
CA GLN A 121 -17.68 11.86 5.23
C GLN A 121 -18.79 12.08 4.18
N LYS A 122 -19.70 11.11 4.03
CA LYS A 122 -20.83 11.18 3.08
C LYS A 122 -21.81 12.32 3.42
N THR A 123 -21.91 12.70 4.71
CA THR A 123 -22.79 13.76 5.19
C THR A 123 -22.18 15.16 5.13
N THR A 124 -20.89 15.28 4.84
CA THR A 124 -20.17 16.56 4.87
C THR A 124 -20.18 17.22 3.49
N THR A 125 -20.80 18.38 3.37
CA THR A 125 -20.92 19.17 2.11
C THR A 125 -19.61 19.83 1.66
N ILE A 126 -18.62 19.96 2.55
CA ILE A 126 -17.35 20.63 2.26
C ILE A 126 -16.27 19.57 1.96
N LYS A 127 -16.00 19.32 0.66
CA LYS A 127 -15.03 18.30 0.21
C LYS A 127 -13.63 18.42 0.83
N GLY A 128 -13.17 19.63 1.19
CA GLY A 128 -11.84 19.83 1.82
C GLY A 128 -11.76 19.37 3.28
N GLY A 129 -12.88 19.35 4.03
CA GLY A 129 -12.92 18.99 5.44
C GLY A 129 -13.00 17.48 5.74
N THR A 130 -13.05 16.64 4.69
CA THR A 130 -13.17 15.17 4.85
C THR A 130 -11.84 14.42 4.65
N MET A 131 -10.75 15.13 4.35
CA MET A 131 -9.45 14.52 4.12
C MET A 131 -8.76 14.20 5.46
N ARG A 132 -8.29 12.96 5.62
CA ARG A 132 -7.37 12.63 6.71
C ARG A 132 -6.00 13.23 6.40
N LEU A 133 -5.57 14.19 7.20
CA LEU A 133 -4.32 14.91 7.07
C LEU A 133 -3.52 14.84 8.36
N GLY A 134 -2.22 14.55 8.28
CA GLY A 134 -1.33 14.50 9.43
C GLY A 134 -1.02 13.09 9.93
N ALA A 135 -0.48 12.99 11.12
CA ALA A 135 -0.08 11.72 11.73
C ALA A 135 -1.26 11.08 12.47
N TYR A 136 -1.51 9.81 12.17
CA TYR A 136 -2.51 8.99 12.85
C TYR A 136 -1.87 7.71 13.38
N ALA A 137 -2.44 7.19 14.46
CA ALA A 137 -2.03 5.94 15.06
C ALA A 137 -2.44 4.76 14.15
N CYS A 138 -1.54 3.81 14.01
CA CYS A 138 -1.81 2.51 13.40
C CYS A 138 -1.35 1.42 14.38
N LYS A 139 -2.29 0.61 14.85
CA LYS A 139 -2.04 -0.57 15.64
C LYS A 139 -1.68 -1.72 14.72
N LEU A 140 -0.49 -2.27 14.90
CA LEU A 140 -0.02 -3.43 14.14
C LEU A 140 -0.55 -4.72 14.76
N LEU A 141 -1.06 -5.61 13.90
CA LEU A 141 -1.61 -6.87 14.38
C LEU A 141 -0.49 -7.90 14.58
N PRO A 142 -0.50 -8.66 15.69
CA PRO A 142 0.55 -9.62 16.00
C PRO A 142 0.73 -10.72 14.94
N GLY A 143 1.96 -11.16 14.72
CA GLY A 143 2.28 -12.25 13.80
C GLY A 143 2.18 -11.88 12.31
N THR A 144 2.01 -10.61 11.99
CA THR A 144 1.95 -10.10 10.62
C THR A 144 3.34 -9.72 10.09
N LEU A 145 3.48 -9.57 8.77
CA LEU A 145 4.69 -9.03 8.16
C LEU A 145 4.95 -7.60 8.66
N ALA A 146 3.91 -6.76 8.71
CA ALA A 146 4.01 -5.40 9.21
C ALA A 146 4.55 -5.35 10.65
N SER A 147 4.05 -6.20 11.56
CA SER A 147 4.53 -6.22 12.95
C SER A 147 6.00 -6.65 13.05
N ARG A 148 6.44 -7.57 12.20
CA ARG A 148 7.88 -7.96 12.15
C ARG A 148 8.75 -6.84 11.59
N ILE A 149 8.30 -6.15 10.53
CA ILE A 149 9.05 -5.06 9.90
C ILE A 149 9.29 -3.91 10.89
N TYR A 150 8.25 -3.45 11.56
CA TYR A 150 8.36 -2.34 12.51
C TYR A 150 8.93 -2.77 13.89
N GLY A 151 8.87 -4.07 14.20
CA GLY A 151 9.44 -4.63 15.43
C GLY A 151 10.95 -4.72 15.44
N GLY A 152 11.59 -4.79 14.25
CA GLY A 152 13.04 -4.96 14.09
C GLY A 152 13.57 -6.24 14.78
N GLU A 153 14.89 -6.45 14.73
CA GLU A 153 15.57 -7.51 15.49
C GLU A 153 15.58 -7.25 17.01
N GLN A 154 15.31 -6.01 17.42
CA GLN A 154 15.32 -5.57 18.83
C GLN A 154 13.93 -5.32 19.42
N GLY A 155 12.85 -5.80 18.75
CA GLY A 155 11.45 -5.62 19.18
C GLY A 155 11.08 -4.14 19.33
N ALA A 156 9.95 -3.73 18.78
CA ALA A 156 9.42 -2.40 19.08
C ALA A 156 9.51 -2.13 20.59
N GLN A 157 9.69 -0.88 20.99
CA GLN A 157 9.63 -0.44 22.40
C GLN A 157 8.23 -0.70 22.98
N GLY A 158 7.88 -1.99 23.08
CA GLY A 158 6.66 -2.52 23.69
C GLY A 158 7.05 -3.72 24.53
N GLU A 159 6.46 -3.86 25.70
CA GLU A 159 6.54 -5.03 26.56
C GLU A 159 6.29 -6.30 25.72
N PRO A 160 6.93 -7.44 26.01
CA PRO A 160 6.59 -8.71 25.37
C PRO A 160 5.10 -8.99 25.49
N GLY A 161 4.35 -8.95 24.38
CA GLY A 161 2.89 -9.06 24.36
C GLY A 161 2.14 -7.72 24.39
N GLY A 162 2.83 -6.56 24.42
CA GLY A 162 2.21 -5.24 24.33
C GLY A 162 1.69 -4.89 22.93
N GLU A 163 0.74 -3.96 22.87
CA GLU A 163 0.23 -3.43 21.60
C GLU A 163 1.31 -2.61 20.88
N GLN A 164 1.61 -3.00 19.65
CA GLN A 164 2.55 -2.25 18.81
C GLN A 164 1.80 -1.16 18.04
N ILE A 165 2.01 0.10 18.40
CA ILE A 165 1.39 1.26 17.73
C ILE A 165 2.48 2.09 17.07
N ILE A 166 2.28 2.40 15.80
CA ILE A 166 3.08 3.34 15.02
C ILE A 166 2.26 4.57 14.67
N TYR A 167 2.92 5.67 14.35
CA TYR A 167 2.27 6.90 13.92
C TYR A 167 2.78 7.26 12.55
N GLU A 168 1.88 7.28 11.55
CA GLU A 168 2.24 7.53 10.15
C GLU A 168 1.38 8.64 9.55
N ARG A 169 1.92 9.30 8.50
CA ARG A 169 1.25 10.46 7.89
C ARG A 169 0.27 10.04 6.81
N HIS A 170 -0.91 10.66 6.85
CA HIS A 170 -2.00 10.42 5.92
C HIS A 170 -2.29 11.65 5.06
N ARG A 171 -2.73 11.40 3.83
CA ARG A 171 -3.25 12.41 2.90
C ARG A 171 -4.23 11.74 1.93
N HIS A 172 -5.39 11.33 2.44
CA HIS A 172 -6.40 10.66 1.62
C HIS A 172 -7.81 10.89 2.17
N ARG A 173 -8.81 10.52 1.37
CA ARG A 173 -10.22 10.65 1.70
C ARG A 173 -10.94 9.32 1.66
N TYR A 174 -10.59 8.46 0.69
CA TYR A 174 -11.20 7.15 0.50
C TYR A 174 -10.46 6.11 1.34
N GLU A 175 -11.22 5.12 1.82
CA GLU A 175 -10.77 4.11 2.77
C GLU A 175 -11.17 2.71 2.27
N PHE A 176 -10.49 1.68 2.76
CA PHE A 176 -10.94 0.31 2.62
C PHE A 176 -12.35 0.17 3.20
N ASN A 177 -13.28 -0.42 2.42
CA ASN A 177 -14.65 -0.65 2.89
C ASN A 177 -14.71 -1.92 3.75
N ASP A 178 -14.93 -1.74 5.05
CA ASP A 178 -14.91 -2.81 6.05
C ASP A 178 -15.96 -3.92 5.79
N ALA A 179 -17.00 -3.65 5.00
CA ALA A 179 -17.97 -4.66 4.58
C ALA A 179 -17.35 -5.84 3.81
N TYR A 180 -16.22 -5.61 3.14
CA TYR A 180 -15.49 -6.64 2.38
C TYR A 180 -14.36 -7.31 3.17
N ARG A 181 -14.09 -6.85 4.39
CA ARG A 181 -12.94 -7.31 5.19
C ARG A 181 -12.93 -8.82 5.41
N ALA A 182 -14.04 -9.38 5.87
CA ALA A 182 -14.12 -10.80 6.19
C ALA A 182 -13.92 -11.70 4.96
N GLU A 183 -14.41 -11.27 3.80
CA GLU A 183 -14.25 -12.01 2.54
C GLU A 183 -12.81 -11.92 2.04
N CYS A 184 -12.20 -10.74 2.09
CA CYS A 184 -10.79 -10.54 1.74
C CYS A 184 -9.88 -11.39 2.62
N GLU A 185 -10.09 -11.38 3.95
CA GLU A 185 -9.29 -12.17 4.89
C GLU A 185 -9.46 -13.69 4.67
N LYS A 186 -10.66 -14.14 4.40
CA LYS A 186 -10.95 -15.56 4.06
C LYS A 186 -10.25 -15.99 2.77
N ALA A 187 -10.12 -15.09 1.81
CA ALA A 187 -9.47 -15.36 0.53
C ALA A 187 -7.93 -15.19 0.56
N GLY A 188 -7.36 -14.71 1.68
CA GLY A 188 -5.92 -14.64 1.87
C GLY A 188 -5.30 -13.22 1.86
N LEU A 189 -6.10 -12.17 1.70
CA LEU A 189 -5.65 -10.80 1.96
C LEU A 189 -5.77 -10.53 3.46
N LYS A 190 -4.68 -10.35 4.15
CA LYS A 190 -4.67 -10.12 5.60
C LYS A 190 -4.62 -8.63 5.94
N ILE A 191 -5.47 -8.22 6.87
CA ILE A 191 -5.34 -6.91 7.51
C ILE A 191 -4.23 -7.01 8.56
N SER A 192 -3.22 -6.16 8.46
CA SER A 192 -2.06 -6.19 9.36
C SER A 192 -1.85 -4.90 10.16
N GLY A 193 -2.57 -3.85 9.84
CA GLY A 193 -2.61 -2.61 10.60
C GLY A 193 -3.99 -1.96 10.57
N VAL A 194 -4.42 -1.45 11.72
CA VAL A 194 -5.70 -0.74 11.85
C VAL A 194 -5.54 0.51 12.71
N ASN A 195 -6.34 1.52 12.43
CA ASN A 195 -6.44 2.66 13.33
C ASN A 195 -7.14 2.22 14.63
N PRO A 196 -6.53 2.43 15.83
CA PRO A 196 -7.09 1.91 17.08
C PRO A 196 -8.39 2.58 17.52
N GLU A 197 -8.67 3.78 17.05
CA GLU A 197 -9.87 4.55 17.44
C GLU A 197 -11.06 4.27 16.51
N THR A 198 -10.79 4.14 15.20
CA THR A 198 -11.84 4.03 14.18
C THR A 198 -12.00 2.63 13.62
N GLY A 199 -11.00 1.74 13.81
CA GLY A 199 -10.95 0.42 13.20
C GLY A 199 -10.60 0.41 11.71
N LEU A 200 -10.39 1.57 11.09
CA LEU A 200 -10.05 1.67 9.67
C LEU A 200 -8.78 0.90 9.32
N VAL A 201 -8.81 0.25 8.18
CA VAL A 201 -7.68 -0.53 7.66
C VAL A 201 -6.57 0.40 7.20
N GLU A 202 -5.38 0.20 7.76
CA GLU A 202 -4.20 1.01 7.48
C GLU A 202 -3.13 0.25 6.70
N ILE A 203 -3.06 -1.08 6.89
CA ILE A 203 -2.08 -1.94 6.22
C ILE A 203 -2.75 -3.24 5.81
N ILE A 204 -2.47 -3.67 4.57
CA ILE A 204 -2.84 -4.98 4.03
C ILE A 204 -1.59 -5.77 3.66
N GLU A 205 -1.67 -7.10 3.70
CA GLU A 205 -0.62 -7.99 3.22
C GLU A 205 -1.20 -9.29 2.63
N ILE A 206 -0.44 -9.97 1.78
CA ILE A 206 -0.73 -11.31 1.30
C ILE A 206 0.35 -12.26 1.86
N PRO A 207 0.08 -12.99 2.95
CA PRO A 207 1.11 -13.81 3.63
C PRO A 207 1.70 -14.94 2.80
N SER A 208 0.94 -15.44 1.81
CA SER A 208 1.40 -16.49 0.89
C SER A 208 2.35 -15.97 -0.20
N HIS A 209 2.44 -14.66 -0.38
CA HIS A 209 3.35 -14.02 -1.33
C HIS A 209 4.71 -13.73 -0.68
N PRO A 210 5.85 -13.80 -1.41
CA PRO A 210 7.17 -13.53 -0.86
C PRO A 210 7.28 -12.18 -0.11
N PHE A 211 6.71 -11.12 -0.69
CA PHE A 211 6.56 -9.82 -0.06
C PHE A 211 5.43 -9.05 -0.76
N PHE A 212 4.31 -8.89 -0.11
CA PHE A 212 3.19 -8.09 -0.64
C PHE A 212 2.60 -7.28 0.51
N ILE A 213 2.76 -5.97 0.46
CA ILE A 213 2.28 -5.06 1.48
C ILE A 213 1.70 -3.79 0.85
N GLY A 214 0.60 -3.29 1.41
CA GLY A 214 0.02 -2.01 1.05
C GLY A 214 -0.23 -1.17 2.30
N THR A 215 0.07 0.13 2.24
CA THR A 215 -0.20 1.09 3.32
C THR A 215 -1.12 2.20 2.86
N GLN A 216 -2.13 2.54 3.68
CA GLN A 216 -3.00 3.68 3.40
C GLN A 216 -2.29 5.00 3.68
N PHE A 217 -1.37 5.00 4.61
CA PHE A 217 -0.51 6.13 4.93
C PHE A 217 0.70 6.25 4.00
N HIS A 218 1.47 7.33 4.17
CA HIS A 218 2.64 7.71 3.38
C HIS A 218 3.92 7.55 4.22
N PRO A 219 4.52 6.35 4.26
CA PRO A 219 5.71 6.10 5.08
C PRO A 219 6.94 6.86 4.57
N GLU A 220 6.98 7.23 3.27
CA GLU A 220 8.06 7.98 2.66
C GLU A 220 8.32 9.34 3.34
N PHE A 221 7.31 9.91 3.99
CA PHE A 221 7.46 11.21 4.66
C PHE A 221 8.23 11.16 5.98
N LYS A 222 8.57 9.96 6.45
CA LYS A 222 9.32 9.77 7.71
C LYS A 222 10.70 9.15 7.49
N SER A 223 11.07 8.86 6.26
CA SER A 223 12.38 8.29 5.96
C SER A 223 13.48 9.35 6.00
N THR A 224 14.56 9.05 6.72
CA THR A 224 15.78 9.84 6.72
C THR A 224 17.00 8.92 6.55
N PRO A 225 18.20 9.46 6.21
CA PRO A 225 19.43 8.66 6.14
C PRO A 225 19.75 7.92 7.45
N GLU A 226 19.55 8.58 8.59
CA GLU A 226 19.82 8.01 9.93
C GLU A 226 18.73 7.05 10.39
N HIS A 227 17.50 7.22 9.88
CA HIS A 227 16.34 6.40 10.22
C HIS A 227 15.58 6.02 8.94
N PRO A 228 16.12 5.10 8.12
CA PRO A 228 15.44 4.59 6.95
C PRO A 228 14.09 3.97 7.33
N GLN A 229 13.07 4.28 6.57
CA GLN A 229 11.73 3.80 6.86
C GLN A 229 11.64 2.27 6.77
N PRO A 230 11.16 1.57 7.81
CA PRO A 230 11.26 0.12 7.92
C PRO A 230 10.64 -0.66 6.76
N ILE A 231 9.47 -0.23 6.23
CA ILE A 231 8.83 -0.92 5.10
C ILE A 231 9.68 -0.81 3.83
N PHE A 232 10.27 0.37 3.55
CA PHE A 232 11.16 0.53 2.40
C PHE A 232 12.40 -0.35 2.51
N THR A 233 12.99 -0.41 3.71
CA THR A 233 14.15 -1.27 3.99
C THR A 233 13.81 -2.74 3.78
N ALA A 234 12.67 -3.19 4.30
CA ALA A 234 12.20 -4.57 4.14
C ALA A 234 11.82 -4.89 2.67
N PHE A 235 11.24 -3.94 1.95
CA PHE A 235 10.93 -4.10 0.52
C PHE A 235 12.18 -4.29 -0.32
N ILE A 236 13.23 -3.48 -0.11
CA ILE A 236 14.51 -3.65 -0.81
C ILE A 236 15.17 -4.97 -0.42
N LYS A 237 15.16 -5.36 0.86
CA LYS A 237 15.67 -6.66 1.29
C LYS A 237 14.96 -7.80 0.57
N ALA A 238 13.65 -7.75 0.43
CA ALA A 238 12.89 -8.75 -0.31
C ALA A 238 13.22 -8.75 -1.81
N ALA A 239 13.43 -7.58 -2.42
CA ALA A 239 13.83 -7.44 -3.82
C ALA A 239 15.23 -8.04 -4.09
N LEU A 240 16.13 -7.96 -3.11
CA LEU A 240 17.45 -8.62 -3.16
C LEU A 240 17.38 -10.13 -2.97
N LYS A 241 16.20 -10.69 -2.63
CA LYS A 241 15.99 -12.13 -2.35
C LYS A 241 16.90 -12.66 -1.22
N LEU A 242 17.16 -11.82 -0.22
CA LEU A 242 17.98 -12.12 0.96
C LEU A 242 17.12 -12.63 2.13
#